data_1cd185579f4b458a72d214d2dd903974
#
_entry.id   1cd185579f4b458a72d214d2dd903974
#
_cell.length_a   1.000
_cell.length_b   1.000
_cell.length_c   1.000
_cell.angle_alpha   90.00
_cell.angle_beta   90.00
_cell.angle_gamma   90.00
#
_symmetry.space_group_name_H-M   'P 1'
#
loop_
_entity.id
_entity.type
_entity.pdbx_description
1 polymer ?
#
loop_
_entity_poly.entity_id
_entity_poly.type
_entity_poly.pdbx_seq_one_letter_code
_entity_poly.pdbx_strand_id
1 'polypeptide(L)'
;VLTGNVTEFLDPIFSSGVMFATVSSQLASKLVVRKLKNEPVDWDNDYHDFIGQGVDTFRTYVTAWYDGTLERIFFSKNPDPEIKRQICSVLAGYVWDQKNPYVRDHAVALQRLVKLIDVSERLSSF
;
A
#
# COMPACT_ATOMS: atom_id res chain seq x y z
N VAL A 1 3.86 22.88 -1.61
CA VAL A 1 3.73 21.43 -1.44
C VAL A 1 3.35 21.12 0.00
N LEU A 2 2.32 20.29 0.20
CA LEU A 2 1.92 19.75 1.49
C LEU A 2 2.57 18.39 1.69
N THR A 3 2.98 18.07 2.92
CA THR A 3 3.62 16.79 3.28
C THR A 3 3.00 16.20 4.54
N GLY A 4 3.13 14.88 4.73
CA GLY A 4 2.66 14.21 5.94
C GLY A 4 1.14 14.10 6.04
N ASN A 5 0.64 14.03 7.27
CA ASN A 5 -0.80 13.85 7.57
C ASN A 5 -1.70 14.97 7.02
N VAL A 6 -1.14 16.12 6.68
CA VAL A 6 -1.89 17.22 6.04
C VAL A 6 -2.27 16.87 4.60
N THR A 7 -1.48 16.00 3.96
CA THR A 7 -1.75 15.54 2.60
C THR A 7 -2.83 14.46 2.59
N GLU A 8 -2.68 13.48 3.49
CA GLU A 8 -3.61 12.34 3.62
C GLU A 8 -3.45 11.70 5.00
N PHE A 9 -4.58 11.46 5.66
CA PHE A 9 -4.66 10.66 6.88
C PHE A 9 -5.52 9.43 6.61
N LEU A 10 -4.91 8.25 6.62
CA LEU A 10 -5.62 7.00 6.33
C LEU A 10 -6.16 6.34 7.58
N ASP A 11 -5.28 5.95 8.50
CA ASP A 11 -5.65 5.20 9.69
C ASP A 11 -4.49 5.13 10.69
N PRO A 12 -4.74 5.17 12.02
CA PRO A 12 -3.69 5.05 13.02
C PRO A 12 -3.21 3.61 13.26
N ILE A 13 -3.98 2.57 12.88
CA ILE A 13 -3.70 1.16 13.23
C ILE A 13 -2.35 0.70 12.67
N PHE A 14 -2.08 1.01 11.41
CA PHE A 14 -0.84 0.59 10.74
C PHE A 14 0.27 1.62 10.81
N SER A 15 0.10 2.70 11.56
CA SER A 15 1.10 3.78 11.72
C SER A 15 1.61 4.36 10.39
N SER A 16 0.80 4.34 9.34
CA SER A 16 1.15 4.78 7.99
C SER A 16 1.51 6.27 7.92
N GLY A 17 0.99 7.09 8.83
CA GLY A 17 1.22 8.52 8.86
C GLY A 17 2.69 8.91 8.94
N VAL A 18 3.49 8.24 9.79
CA VAL A 18 4.93 8.49 9.93
C VAL A 18 5.67 8.12 8.63
N MET A 19 5.33 6.98 8.04
CA MET A 19 5.92 6.53 6.77
C MET A 19 5.63 7.54 5.66
N PHE A 20 4.37 7.92 5.45
CA PHE A 20 4.01 8.91 4.44
C PHE A 20 4.61 10.29 4.72
N ALA A 21 4.66 10.74 5.98
CA ALA A 21 5.31 11.99 6.35
C ALA A 21 6.80 11.99 5.97
N THR A 22 7.50 10.91 6.28
CA THR A 22 8.93 10.77 5.98
C THR A 22 9.19 10.74 4.48
N VAL A 23 8.48 9.88 3.74
CA VAL A 23 8.68 9.72 2.29
C VAL A 23 8.29 10.99 1.54
N SER A 24 7.13 11.57 1.86
CA SER A 24 6.66 12.79 1.20
C SER A 24 7.58 13.99 1.47
N SER A 25 8.06 14.15 2.69
CA SER A 25 9.00 15.22 3.03
C SER A 25 10.36 15.06 2.34
N GLN A 26 10.87 13.81 2.29
CA GLN A 26 12.11 13.52 1.58
C GLN A 26 12.00 13.82 0.08
N LEU A 27 10.90 13.42 -0.55
CA LEU A 27 10.66 13.67 -1.96
C LEU A 27 10.49 15.17 -2.22
N ALA A 28 9.65 15.86 -1.44
CA ALA A 28 9.42 17.29 -1.56
C ALA A 28 10.74 18.09 -1.43
N SER A 29 11.58 17.75 -0.44
CA SER A 29 12.87 18.44 -0.26
C SER A 29 13.80 18.27 -1.46
N LYS A 30 13.87 17.08 -2.07
CA LYS A 30 14.65 16.84 -3.29
C LYS A 30 14.14 17.69 -4.46
N LEU A 31 12.82 17.75 -4.65
CA LEU A 31 12.21 18.53 -5.73
C LEU A 31 12.39 20.04 -5.53
N VAL A 32 12.29 20.53 -4.28
CA VAL A 32 12.57 21.93 -3.94
C VAL A 32 14.02 22.28 -4.29
N VAL A 33 14.99 21.43 -3.92
CA VAL A 33 16.41 21.66 -4.25
C VAL A 33 16.61 21.71 -5.76
N ARG A 34 15.99 20.81 -6.54
CA ARG A 34 16.02 20.87 -8.01
C ARG A 34 15.46 22.19 -8.53
N LYS A 35 14.31 22.61 -8.00
CA LYS A 35 13.67 23.88 -8.39
C LYS A 35 14.56 25.10 -8.10
N LEU A 36 15.25 25.12 -6.95
CA LEU A 36 16.18 26.20 -6.60
C LEU A 36 17.43 26.24 -7.50
N LYS A 37 17.79 25.11 -8.10
CA LYS A 37 18.86 25.02 -9.11
C LYS A 37 18.39 25.32 -10.53
N ASN A 38 17.16 25.81 -10.71
CA ASN A 38 16.51 26.05 -12.00
C ASN A 38 16.36 24.79 -12.87
N GLU A 39 16.34 23.59 -12.25
CA GLU A 39 16.01 22.34 -12.93
C GLU A 39 14.48 22.22 -13.10
N PRO A 40 14.00 21.60 -14.18
CA PRO A 40 12.57 21.39 -14.37
C PRO A 40 12.01 20.44 -13.28
N VAL A 41 10.85 20.82 -12.73
CA VAL A 41 10.12 20.01 -11.73
C VAL A 41 8.65 20.04 -12.12
N ASP A 42 8.08 18.86 -12.34
CA ASP A 42 6.66 18.64 -12.53
C ASP A 42 6.06 18.10 -11.22
N TRP A 43 5.43 19.01 -10.45
CA TRP A 43 4.88 18.65 -9.14
C TRP A 43 3.76 17.61 -9.21
N ASP A 44 3.01 17.56 -10.30
CA ASP A 44 1.93 16.61 -10.46
C ASP A 44 2.50 15.21 -10.70
N ASN A 45 3.37 15.03 -11.66
CA ASN A 45 3.97 13.73 -11.97
C ASN A 45 5.07 13.34 -10.96
N ASP A 46 5.97 14.28 -10.60
CA ASP A 46 7.13 13.97 -9.75
C ASP A 46 6.75 13.79 -8.27
N TYR A 47 5.61 14.35 -7.82
CA TYR A 47 5.20 14.32 -6.42
C TYR A 47 3.80 13.74 -6.20
N HIS A 48 2.74 14.37 -6.75
CA HIS A 48 1.36 13.98 -6.46
C HIS A 48 1.05 12.57 -6.90
N ASP A 49 1.42 12.19 -8.12
CA ASP A 49 1.16 10.85 -8.64
C ASP A 49 1.93 9.78 -7.86
N PHE A 50 3.20 10.04 -7.54
CA PHE A 50 4.00 9.11 -6.76
C PHE A 50 3.43 8.88 -5.35
N ILE A 51 3.14 9.96 -4.62
CA ILE A 51 2.56 9.83 -3.27
C ILE A 51 1.16 9.23 -3.35
N GLY A 52 0.33 9.64 -4.31
CA GLY A 52 -1.01 9.13 -4.54
C GLY A 52 -1.06 7.62 -4.74
N GLN A 53 -0.15 7.07 -5.53
CA GLN A 53 -0.04 5.60 -5.72
C GLN A 53 0.19 4.86 -4.41
N GLY A 54 1.09 5.35 -3.57
CA GLY A 54 1.34 4.76 -2.25
C GLY A 54 0.13 4.85 -1.33
N VAL A 55 -0.54 5.99 -1.33
CA VAL A 55 -1.76 6.23 -0.56
C VAL A 55 -2.88 5.28 -1.00
N ASP A 56 -3.13 5.14 -2.29
CA ASP A 56 -4.18 4.29 -2.83
C ASP A 56 -3.92 2.81 -2.55
N THR A 57 -2.66 2.38 -2.70
CA THR A 57 -2.26 1.03 -2.30
C THR A 57 -2.58 0.79 -0.83
N PHE A 58 -2.11 1.66 0.05
CA PHE A 58 -2.29 1.48 1.49
C PHE A 58 -3.76 1.59 1.92
N ARG A 59 -4.54 2.48 1.30
CA ARG A 59 -5.99 2.61 1.53
C ARG A 59 -6.73 1.30 1.25
N THR A 60 -6.36 0.57 0.22
CA THR A 60 -6.91 -0.76 -0.07
C THR A 60 -6.71 -1.71 1.11
N TYR A 61 -5.55 -1.70 1.73
CA TYR A 61 -5.24 -2.55 2.90
C TYR A 61 -5.96 -2.11 4.16
N VAL A 62 -6.10 -0.82 4.38
CA VAL A 62 -6.91 -0.29 5.49
C VAL A 62 -8.37 -0.73 5.34
N THR A 63 -8.93 -0.60 4.14
CA THR A 63 -10.30 -1.06 3.85
C THR A 63 -10.42 -2.57 4.06
N ALA A 64 -9.45 -3.35 3.55
CA ALA A 64 -9.42 -4.81 3.68
C ALA A 64 -9.26 -5.28 5.14
N TRP A 65 -8.69 -4.46 6.01
CA TRP A 65 -8.67 -4.71 7.44
C TRP A 65 -10.07 -4.58 8.05
N TYR A 66 -10.74 -3.47 7.78
CA TYR A 66 -12.06 -3.18 8.36
C TYR A 66 -13.18 -4.08 7.81
N ASP A 67 -13.10 -4.56 6.59
CA ASP A 67 -14.09 -5.48 6.01
C ASP A 67 -13.81 -6.97 6.29
N GLY A 68 -12.73 -7.27 7.05
CA GLY A 68 -12.36 -8.63 7.43
C GLY A 68 -11.59 -9.41 6.35
N THR A 69 -11.32 -8.82 5.20
CA THR A 69 -10.57 -9.48 4.11
C THR A 69 -9.18 -9.92 4.56
N LEU A 70 -8.43 -9.05 5.24
CA LEU A 70 -7.09 -9.38 5.74
C LEU A 70 -7.14 -10.44 6.84
N GLU A 71 -8.14 -10.41 7.71
CA GLU A 71 -8.33 -11.43 8.75
C GLU A 71 -8.50 -12.82 8.10
N ARG A 72 -9.35 -12.94 7.08
CA ARG A 72 -9.54 -14.19 6.34
C ARG A 72 -8.26 -14.71 5.70
N ILE A 73 -7.45 -13.81 5.13
CA ILE A 73 -6.18 -14.17 4.49
C ILE A 73 -5.18 -14.68 5.54
N PHE A 74 -5.01 -13.96 6.65
CA PHE A 74 -4.02 -14.30 7.66
C PHE A 74 -4.35 -15.55 8.46
N PHE A 75 -5.64 -15.83 8.69
CA PHE A 75 -6.13 -16.95 9.48
C PHE A 75 -6.73 -18.09 8.63
N SER A 76 -6.46 -18.10 7.31
CA SER A 76 -6.82 -19.22 6.45
C SER A 76 -6.13 -20.51 6.90
N LYS A 77 -6.76 -21.68 6.66
CA LYS A 77 -6.25 -22.99 7.11
C LYS A 77 -4.88 -23.35 6.52
N ASN A 78 -4.63 -22.94 5.28
CA ASN A 78 -3.38 -23.23 4.57
C ASN A 78 -2.84 -21.95 3.93
N PRO A 79 -2.25 -21.00 4.72
CA PRO A 79 -1.71 -19.78 4.18
C PRO A 79 -0.44 -20.05 3.38
N ASP A 80 -0.34 -19.52 2.16
CA ASP A 80 0.91 -19.51 1.40
C ASP A 80 1.89 -18.54 2.06
N PRO A 81 3.07 -19.01 2.51
CA PRO A 81 4.04 -18.17 3.20
C PRO A 81 4.57 -17.01 2.33
N GLU A 82 4.71 -17.23 1.01
CA GLU A 82 5.18 -16.20 0.09
C GLU A 82 4.14 -15.09 -0.09
N ILE A 83 2.89 -15.46 -0.28
CA ILE A 83 1.77 -14.49 -0.36
C ILE A 83 1.69 -13.69 0.95
N LYS A 84 1.76 -14.38 2.09
CA LYS A 84 1.74 -13.72 3.40
C LYS A 84 2.90 -12.72 3.54
N ARG A 85 4.11 -13.10 3.13
CA ARG A 85 5.30 -12.23 3.14
C ARG A 85 5.10 -10.99 2.27
N GLN A 86 4.54 -11.16 1.05
CA GLN A 86 4.26 -10.07 0.12
C GLN A 86 3.22 -9.09 0.69
N ILE A 87 2.16 -9.58 1.31
CA ILE A 87 1.14 -8.74 1.98
C ILE A 87 1.75 -8.02 3.19
N CYS A 88 2.51 -8.73 4.03
CA CYS A 88 3.19 -8.12 5.17
C CYS A 88 4.17 -7.02 4.75
N SER A 89 4.84 -7.15 3.60
CA SER A 89 5.72 -6.10 3.10
C SER A 89 4.96 -4.81 2.76
N VAL A 90 3.74 -4.92 2.21
CA VAL A 90 2.89 -3.74 1.97
C VAL A 90 2.52 -3.06 3.29
N LEU A 91 2.09 -3.83 4.29
CA LEU A 91 1.76 -3.31 5.62
C LEU A 91 2.98 -2.70 6.35
N ALA A 92 4.18 -3.18 6.02
CA ALA A 92 5.43 -2.61 6.49
C ALA A 92 5.86 -1.33 5.74
N GLY A 93 5.06 -0.85 4.78
CA GLY A 93 5.29 0.40 4.07
C GLY A 93 5.92 0.29 2.68
N TYR A 94 6.14 -0.91 2.16
CA TYR A 94 6.68 -1.10 0.79
C TYR A 94 5.58 -0.95 -0.26
N VAL A 95 4.86 0.17 -0.24
CA VAL A 95 3.66 0.43 -1.06
C VAL A 95 3.95 0.89 -2.49
N TRP A 96 5.22 1.09 -2.84
CA TRP A 96 5.67 1.47 -4.19
C TRP A 96 6.41 0.35 -4.91
N ASP A 97 6.55 -0.84 -4.31
CA ASP A 97 7.24 -1.98 -4.93
C ASP A 97 6.40 -2.63 -6.02
N GLN A 98 6.54 -2.17 -7.25
CA GLN A 98 5.81 -2.67 -8.42
C GLN A 98 6.15 -4.13 -8.79
N LYS A 99 7.19 -4.74 -8.21
CA LYS A 99 7.49 -6.16 -8.37
C LYS A 99 6.55 -7.04 -7.54
N ASN A 100 6.01 -6.48 -6.46
CA ASN A 100 5.02 -7.15 -5.64
C ASN A 100 3.63 -7.06 -6.30
N PRO A 101 2.99 -8.18 -6.69
CA PRO A 101 1.65 -8.16 -7.30
C PRO A 101 0.59 -7.59 -6.36
N TYR A 102 0.79 -7.69 -5.04
CA TYR A 102 -0.07 -7.12 -4.02
C TYR A 102 0.12 -5.61 -3.80
N VAL A 103 1.07 -5.00 -4.51
CA VAL A 103 1.22 -3.54 -4.69
C VAL A 103 0.69 -3.14 -6.06
N ARG A 104 1.19 -3.78 -7.12
CA ARG A 104 0.87 -3.41 -8.50
C ARG A 104 -0.62 -3.52 -8.82
N ASP A 105 -1.24 -4.62 -8.42
CA ASP A 105 -2.64 -4.94 -8.69
C ASP A 105 -3.45 -5.10 -7.37
N HIS A 106 -3.12 -4.32 -6.34
CA HIS A 106 -3.49 -4.51 -4.94
C HIS A 106 -4.96 -4.90 -4.71
N ALA A 107 -5.92 -4.14 -5.23
CA ALA A 107 -7.35 -4.41 -5.01
C ALA A 107 -7.80 -5.73 -5.65
N VAL A 108 -7.39 -5.98 -6.90
CA VAL A 108 -7.75 -7.19 -7.64
C VAL A 108 -7.06 -8.42 -7.06
N ALA A 109 -5.78 -8.29 -6.66
CA ALA A 109 -5.01 -9.38 -6.08
C ALA A 109 -5.60 -9.86 -4.75
N LEU A 110 -5.98 -8.96 -3.85
CA LEU A 110 -6.63 -9.30 -2.59
C LEU A 110 -7.98 -10.00 -2.81
N GLN A 111 -8.83 -9.47 -3.69
CA GLN A 111 -10.13 -10.08 -3.99
C GLN A 111 -10.00 -11.48 -4.60
N ARG A 112 -9.05 -11.68 -5.51
CA ARG A 112 -8.78 -13.00 -6.10
C ARG A 112 -8.29 -13.99 -5.05
N LEU A 113 -7.41 -13.54 -4.15
CA LEU A 113 -6.87 -14.38 -3.10
C LEU A 113 -7.99 -14.87 -2.15
N VAL A 114 -8.88 -13.99 -1.70
CA VAL A 114 -10.01 -14.39 -0.85
C VAL A 114 -10.90 -15.42 -1.55
N LYS A 115 -11.23 -15.20 -2.84
CA LYS A 115 -12.01 -16.18 -3.60
C LYS A 115 -11.34 -17.54 -3.69
N LEU A 116 -10.02 -17.59 -3.87
CA LEU A 116 -9.25 -18.84 -3.89
C LEU A 116 -9.28 -19.54 -2.54
N ILE A 117 -9.13 -18.80 -1.44
CA ILE A 117 -9.24 -19.32 -0.08
C ILE A 117 -10.62 -19.93 0.15
N ASP A 118 -11.70 -19.22 -0.21
CA ASP A 118 -13.08 -19.69 -0.06
C ASP A 118 -13.34 -20.99 -0.82
N VAL A 119 -12.85 -21.10 -2.05
CA VAL A 119 -12.98 -22.31 -2.86
C VAL A 119 -12.19 -23.47 -2.25
N SER A 120 -10.94 -23.21 -1.83
CA SER A 120 -10.09 -24.22 -1.20
C SER A 120 -10.69 -24.77 0.10
N GLU A 121 -11.23 -23.90 0.94
CA GLU A 121 -11.86 -24.30 2.21
C GLU A 121 -13.14 -25.10 2.00
N ARG A 122 -13.95 -24.76 0.99
CA ARG A 122 -15.15 -25.55 0.61
C ARG A 122 -14.77 -26.95 0.13
N LEU A 123 -13.74 -27.07 -0.70
CA LEU A 123 -13.27 -28.38 -1.19
C LEU A 123 -12.67 -29.25 -0.09
N SER A 124 -12.08 -28.66 0.94
CA SER A 124 -11.50 -29.36 2.08
C SER A 124 -12.56 -29.80 3.11
N SER A 125 -13.81 -29.37 2.94
CA SER A 125 -14.95 -29.71 3.83
C SER A 125 -15.76 -30.89 3.34
N PHE A 126 -15.38 -31.47 2.20
CA PHE A 126 -15.94 -32.73 1.64
C PHE A 126 -14.94 -33.88 1.82
#